data_52afbc3808f3a445934668842ac3ebf3
#
_entry.id   52afbc3808f3a445934668842ac3ebf3
#
_cell.length_a   1.000
_cell.length_b   1.000
_cell.length_c   1.000
_cell.angle_alpha   90.00
_cell.angle_beta   90.00
_cell.angle_gamma   90.00
#
_symmetry.space_group_name_H-M   'P 1'
#
loop_
_entity.id
_entity.type
_entity.pdbx_description
1 polymer ?
#
loop_
_entity_poly.entity_id
_entity_poly.type
_entity_poly.pdbx_seq_one_letter_code
_entity_poly.pdbx_strand_id
1 'polypeptide(L)'
;MLLRLLPDAEVNQNWHVKARLDANTALDTDTGADGKVNLERVWAEGHYGQMRYMAGKFEMPDPDTITDNAFSGVEVGYRPAGNGLGFIVGAGRYNLNDHYYSKKDDAAGDLQYASVPFKYGKFNGAGSFYHLNADNIKAGVKYTKTDGTRAMTSGQYAKGNTDDANIWMGKAGYQFDHNWGLKGFYAENTEADYYQKAGSVELDYKGSQLANAGTYGVWVAYRHFGRNAFISSPWDVINIWNDGDYNYGEKGWEFGGNFVPFKNTIVTLRYGDGEYLDTGKDVHNMFGRVNFLF
;
A
#
# COMPACT_ATOMS: atom_id res chain seq x y z
N MET A 1 -12.10 -15.01 -7.85
CA MET A 1 -11.02 -14.98 -8.86
C MET A 1 -10.92 -13.58 -9.42
N LEU A 2 -9.71 -13.05 -9.61
CA LEU A 2 -9.46 -11.75 -10.23
C LEU A 2 -8.75 -11.97 -11.58
N LEU A 3 -9.31 -11.39 -12.65
CA LEU A 3 -8.63 -11.21 -13.92
C LEU A 3 -8.18 -9.74 -13.99
N ARG A 4 -6.89 -9.53 -14.24
CA ARG A 4 -6.32 -8.19 -14.41
C ARG A 4 -5.64 -8.07 -15.76
N LEU A 5 -5.98 -7.01 -16.48
CA LEU A 5 -5.33 -6.63 -17.73
C LEU A 5 -4.61 -5.30 -17.54
N LEU A 6 -3.42 -5.19 -18.11
CA LEU A 6 -2.56 -4.00 -18.03
C LEU A 6 -2.24 -3.50 -19.46
N PRO A 7 -3.20 -2.85 -20.14
CA PRO A 7 -2.96 -2.27 -21.45
C PRO A 7 -1.88 -1.19 -21.39
N ASP A 8 -1.00 -1.18 -22.37
CA ASP A 8 0.03 -0.17 -22.60
C ASP A 8 0.03 0.21 -24.09
N ALA A 9 -0.32 1.45 -24.38
CA ALA A 9 -0.38 1.99 -25.74
C ALA A 9 0.67 3.07 -25.92
N GLU A 10 1.59 2.86 -26.86
CA GLU A 10 2.59 3.86 -27.24
C GLU A 10 1.91 4.99 -28.02
N VAL A 11 2.04 6.21 -27.55
CA VAL A 11 1.61 7.44 -28.25
C VAL A 11 2.73 7.94 -29.14
N ASN A 12 3.95 7.91 -28.63
CA ASN A 12 5.20 8.20 -29.34
C ASN A 12 6.37 7.67 -28.49
N GLN A 13 7.59 7.80 -28.99
CA GLN A 13 8.82 7.30 -28.34
C GLN A 13 9.01 7.72 -26.85
N ASN A 14 8.34 8.77 -26.40
CA ASN A 14 8.49 9.31 -25.03
C ASN A 14 7.23 9.14 -24.21
N TRP A 15 6.06 8.91 -24.82
CA TRP A 15 4.79 8.90 -24.12
C TRP A 15 3.99 7.62 -24.37
N HIS A 16 3.45 7.07 -23.29
CA HIS A 16 2.54 5.94 -23.24
C HIS A 16 1.24 6.30 -22.53
N VAL A 17 0.16 5.68 -22.92
CA VAL A 17 -1.09 5.64 -22.15
C VAL A 17 -1.26 4.23 -21.62
N LYS A 18 -1.37 4.12 -20.31
CA LYS A 18 -1.46 2.87 -19.59
C LYS A 18 -2.78 2.78 -18.84
N ALA A 19 -3.28 1.57 -18.68
CA ALA A 19 -4.47 1.34 -17.89
C ALA A 19 -4.36 0.04 -17.07
N ARG A 20 -5.24 -0.08 -16.07
CA ARG A 20 -5.50 -1.32 -15.34
C ARG A 20 -6.99 -1.58 -15.39
N LEU A 21 -7.35 -2.74 -15.91
CA LEU A 21 -8.71 -3.25 -15.94
C LEU A 21 -8.79 -4.47 -15.02
N ASP A 22 -9.69 -4.45 -14.08
CA ASP A 22 -9.91 -5.54 -13.14
C ASP A 22 -11.32 -6.11 -13.33
N ALA A 23 -11.43 -7.44 -13.41
CA ALA A 23 -12.70 -8.16 -13.39
C ALA A 23 -12.68 -9.20 -12.26
N ASN A 24 -13.60 -9.08 -11.34
CA ASN A 24 -13.72 -9.98 -10.19
C ASN A 24 -14.90 -10.94 -10.36
N THR A 25 -14.71 -12.20 -9.96
CA THR A 25 -15.78 -13.17 -9.82
C THR A 25 -15.59 -14.02 -8.57
N ALA A 26 -16.65 -14.24 -7.82
CA ALA A 26 -16.68 -15.21 -6.72
C ALA A 26 -16.68 -16.63 -7.31
N LEU A 27 -16.01 -17.57 -6.63
CA LEU A 27 -15.96 -18.98 -7.07
C LEU A 27 -16.84 -19.89 -6.19
N ASP A 28 -17.37 -19.34 -5.12
CA ASP A 28 -18.12 -20.05 -4.06
C ASP A 28 -19.63 -19.77 -4.09
N THR A 29 -20.09 -18.90 -4.95
CA THR A 29 -21.51 -18.55 -5.10
C THR A 29 -21.93 -18.60 -6.57
N ASP A 30 -23.08 -19.24 -6.83
CA ASP A 30 -23.74 -19.23 -8.15
C ASP A 30 -24.44 -17.89 -8.46
N THR A 31 -24.52 -17.00 -7.48
CA THR A 31 -24.93 -15.61 -7.71
C THR A 31 -23.74 -14.91 -8.33
N GLY A 32 -23.69 -14.95 -9.65
CA GLY A 32 -22.60 -14.40 -10.43
C GLY A 32 -22.16 -13.05 -9.88
N ALA A 33 -20.94 -13.01 -9.35
CA ALA A 33 -20.25 -11.76 -9.27
C ALA A 33 -20.30 -11.20 -10.67
N ASP A 34 -20.78 -10.02 -10.81
CA ASP A 34 -21.36 -9.44 -12.00
C ASP A 34 -20.47 -9.35 -13.23
N GLY A 35 -19.34 -10.00 -13.27
CA GLY A 35 -18.41 -10.01 -14.39
C GLY A 35 -18.07 -8.64 -14.94
N LYS A 36 -18.30 -7.58 -14.16
CA LYS A 36 -18.04 -6.21 -14.57
C LYS A 36 -16.55 -6.00 -14.68
N VAL A 37 -16.13 -5.46 -15.79
CA VAL A 37 -14.77 -4.97 -15.98
C VAL A 37 -14.72 -3.54 -15.49
N ASN A 38 -13.93 -3.29 -14.46
CA ASN A 38 -13.73 -1.96 -13.89
C ASN A 38 -12.44 -1.36 -14.43
N LEU A 39 -12.49 -0.09 -14.84
CA LEU A 39 -11.29 0.68 -15.14
C LEU A 39 -10.73 1.22 -13.81
N GLU A 40 -9.80 0.50 -13.24
CA GLU A 40 -9.22 0.84 -11.95
C GLU A 40 -8.25 2.02 -12.02
N ARG A 41 -7.44 2.04 -13.06
CA ARG A 41 -6.43 3.07 -13.29
C ARG A 41 -6.31 3.40 -14.77
N VAL A 42 -6.06 4.67 -15.09
CA VAL A 42 -5.69 5.13 -16.43
C VAL A 42 -4.82 6.37 -16.32
N TRP A 43 -3.66 6.35 -16.97
CA TRP A 43 -2.72 7.47 -16.92
C TRP A 43 -1.87 7.58 -18.17
N ALA A 44 -1.42 8.79 -18.44
CA ALA A 44 -0.35 9.05 -19.39
C ALA A 44 0.99 9.06 -18.63
N GLU A 45 2.02 8.42 -19.20
CA GLU A 45 3.37 8.35 -18.65
C GLU A 45 4.37 8.79 -19.71
N GLY A 46 5.18 9.79 -19.38
CA GLY A 46 6.20 10.34 -20.26
C GLY A 46 7.60 10.22 -19.67
N HIS A 47 8.58 9.96 -20.54
CA HIS A 47 10.00 9.85 -20.17
C HIS A 47 10.88 10.74 -21.03
N TYR A 48 11.70 11.59 -20.38
CA TYR A 48 12.72 12.40 -21.02
C TYR A 48 14.03 12.26 -20.24
N GLY A 49 14.93 11.44 -20.75
CA GLY A 49 16.12 11.03 -20.01
C GLY A 49 15.76 10.30 -18.73
N GLN A 50 16.15 10.85 -17.59
CA GLN A 50 15.85 10.27 -16.26
C GLN A 50 14.63 10.93 -15.58
N MET A 51 13.99 11.87 -16.26
CA MET A 51 12.74 12.48 -15.80
C MET A 51 11.55 11.63 -16.21
N ARG A 52 10.61 11.45 -15.29
CA ARG A 52 9.31 10.83 -15.51
C ARG A 52 8.20 11.82 -15.21
N TYR A 53 7.18 11.79 -16.03
CA TYR A 53 5.97 12.60 -15.88
C TYR A 53 4.75 11.68 -15.92
N MET A 54 3.83 11.84 -15.01
CA MET A 54 2.58 11.10 -15.02
C MET A 54 1.39 12.03 -14.83
N ALA A 55 0.27 11.71 -15.49
CA ALA A 55 -0.98 12.41 -15.35
C ALA A 55 -2.15 11.44 -15.52
N GLY A 56 -3.11 11.45 -14.59
CA GLY A 56 -4.26 10.57 -14.57
C GLY A 56 -4.44 9.87 -13.25
N LYS A 57 -5.01 8.66 -13.27
CA LYS A 57 -5.19 7.81 -12.09
C LYS A 57 -4.15 6.69 -12.11
N PHE A 58 -3.18 6.75 -11.21
CA PHE A 58 -2.01 5.85 -11.15
C PHE A 58 -1.63 5.50 -9.71
N GLU A 59 -0.66 4.61 -9.56
CA GLU A 59 -0.12 4.18 -8.27
C GLU A 59 0.89 5.20 -7.74
N MET A 60 0.77 5.55 -6.48
CA MET A 60 1.69 6.45 -5.80
C MET A 60 3.07 5.81 -5.62
N PRO A 61 4.14 6.61 -5.40
CA PRO A 61 5.39 6.08 -4.89
C PRO A 61 5.13 5.42 -3.51
N ASP A 62 5.87 4.38 -3.20
CA ASP A 62 5.72 3.62 -1.95
C ASP A 62 4.39 2.86 -1.81
N PRO A 63 3.93 2.16 -2.88
CA PRO A 63 2.76 1.31 -2.79
C PRO A 63 3.00 0.24 -1.73
N ASP A 64 1.93 -0.27 -1.14
CA ASP A 64 1.93 -1.28 -0.09
C ASP A 64 2.63 -0.84 1.23
N THR A 65 2.99 0.43 1.38
CA THR A 65 3.59 0.97 2.60
C THR A 65 2.67 1.97 3.27
N ILE A 66 2.35 3.09 2.63
CA ILE A 66 1.46 4.14 3.17
C ILE A 66 0.08 4.07 2.56
N THR A 67 -0.03 3.55 1.35
CA THR A 67 -1.27 3.41 0.61
C THR A 67 -1.19 2.28 -0.41
N ASP A 68 -2.30 1.57 -0.59
CA ASP A 68 -2.47 0.58 -1.67
C ASP A 68 -3.42 1.09 -2.77
N ASN A 69 -3.98 2.27 -2.62
CA ASN A 69 -4.93 2.81 -3.58
C ASN A 69 -4.30 3.74 -4.62
N ALA A 70 -5.04 3.91 -5.72
CA ALA A 70 -4.65 4.81 -6.79
C ALA A 70 -4.90 6.28 -6.41
N PHE A 71 -4.00 7.11 -6.88
CA PHE A 71 -4.04 8.55 -6.79
C PHE A 71 -4.45 9.14 -8.15
N SER A 72 -5.27 10.17 -8.14
CA SER A 72 -5.70 10.88 -9.35
C SER A 72 -5.08 12.27 -9.38
N GLY A 73 -4.11 12.48 -10.25
CA GLY A 73 -3.37 13.75 -10.28
C GLY A 73 -2.23 13.77 -11.27
N VAL A 74 -1.20 14.53 -10.92
CA VAL A 74 0.03 14.66 -11.69
C VAL A 74 1.24 14.33 -10.81
N GLU A 75 2.27 13.77 -11.42
CA GLU A 75 3.55 13.47 -10.78
C GLU A 75 4.71 13.84 -11.70
N VAL A 76 5.76 14.37 -11.11
CA VAL A 76 7.08 14.56 -11.74
C VAL A 76 8.11 13.86 -10.88
N GLY A 77 8.96 13.05 -11.50
CA GLY A 77 10.02 12.34 -10.82
C GLY A 77 11.33 12.37 -11.60
N TYR A 78 12.42 12.31 -10.85
CA TYR A 78 13.78 12.09 -11.35
C TYR A 78 14.36 10.89 -10.62
N ARG A 79 14.89 9.94 -11.37
CA ARG A 79 15.59 8.76 -10.81
C ARG A 79 16.92 8.59 -11.55
N PRO A 80 18.06 8.67 -10.85
CA PRO A 80 19.36 8.42 -11.48
C PRO A 80 19.43 6.98 -11.98
N ALA A 81 20.10 6.77 -13.12
CA ALA A 81 20.26 5.45 -13.73
C ALA A 81 21.08 4.45 -12.87
N GLY A 82 21.80 4.93 -11.87
CA GLY A 82 22.64 4.15 -10.98
C GLY A 82 22.49 4.56 -9.53
N ASN A 83 23.62 4.65 -8.84
CA ASN A 83 23.68 5.20 -7.48
C ASN A 83 23.34 6.70 -7.50
N GLY A 84 22.66 7.14 -6.47
CA GLY A 84 22.35 8.57 -6.29
C GLY A 84 21.02 8.80 -5.61
N LEU A 85 20.67 10.09 -5.52
CA LEU A 85 19.41 10.59 -5.00
C LEU A 85 18.47 10.90 -6.15
N GLY A 86 17.22 10.48 -6.05
CA GLY A 86 16.14 10.93 -6.90
C GLY A 86 15.23 11.91 -6.19
N PHE A 87 14.20 12.36 -6.87
CA PHE A 87 13.05 13.03 -6.28
C PHE A 87 11.77 12.64 -7.00
N ILE A 88 10.66 12.70 -6.29
CA ILE A 88 9.31 12.49 -6.83
C ILE A 88 8.41 13.48 -6.11
N VAL A 89 7.59 14.21 -6.85
CA VAL A 89 6.58 15.11 -6.29
C VAL A 89 5.26 14.93 -7.03
N GLY A 90 4.16 14.93 -6.32
CA GLY A 90 2.83 14.78 -6.90
C GLY A 90 1.79 15.59 -6.16
N ALA A 91 0.73 15.97 -6.88
CA ALA A 91 -0.42 16.67 -6.36
C ALA A 91 -1.70 16.25 -7.10
N GLY A 92 -2.79 16.08 -6.34
CA GLY A 92 -4.07 15.67 -6.89
C GLY A 92 -5.05 15.23 -5.82
N ARG A 93 -5.91 14.29 -6.16
CA ARG A 93 -6.97 13.79 -5.27
C ARG A 93 -6.84 12.32 -4.98
N TYR A 94 -7.19 11.94 -3.77
CA TYR A 94 -7.20 10.58 -3.28
C TYR A 94 -8.60 10.17 -2.87
N ASN A 95 -9.06 8.99 -3.31
CA ASN A 95 -10.36 8.45 -2.91
C ASN A 95 -10.26 7.81 -1.51
N LEU A 96 -11.03 8.32 -0.56
CA LEU A 96 -11.06 7.87 0.83
C LEU A 96 -12.19 6.87 1.12
N ASN A 97 -13.06 6.59 0.14
CA ASN A 97 -14.29 5.80 0.36
C ASN A 97 -14.04 4.39 0.88
N ASP A 98 -12.91 3.78 0.54
CA ASP A 98 -12.68 2.37 0.85
C ASP A 98 -12.00 2.13 2.20
N HIS A 99 -11.46 3.16 2.88
CA HIS A 99 -10.47 2.87 3.91
C HIS A 99 -10.64 3.53 5.27
N TYR A 100 -11.13 4.76 5.36
CA TYR A 100 -11.04 5.44 6.65
C TYR A 100 -12.29 6.15 7.12
N TYR A 101 -13.08 6.72 6.23
CA TYR A 101 -13.82 7.90 6.66
C TYR A 101 -15.28 7.94 6.40
N SER A 102 -15.88 7.09 5.69
CA SER A 102 -17.34 6.94 5.68
C SER A 102 -17.91 6.17 4.48
N LYS A 103 -19.00 5.51 4.73
CA LYS A 103 -19.93 4.97 3.73
C LYS A 103 -20.79 6.05 3.06
N LYS A 104 -20.38 7.31 3.05
CA LYS A 104 -21.12 8.39 2.41
C LYS A 104 -20.35 8.88 1.19
N ASP A 105 -21.12 9.00 0.14
CA ASP A 105 -20.74 9.48 -1.18
C ASP A 105 -19.73 10.64 -1.16
N ASP A 106 -18.72 10.56 -2.04
CA ASP A 106 -17.76 11.60 -2.39
C ASP A 106 -16.67 11.93 -1.35
N ALA A 107 -16.21 10.95 -0.59
CA ALA A 107 -15.02 11.16 0.24
C ALA A 107 -13.75 11.14 -0.60
N ALA A 108 -13.35 12.27 -1.13
CA ALA A 108 -12.04 12.47 -1.75
C ALA A 108 -11.29 13.58 -1.02
N GLY A 109 -10.02 13.33 -0.67
CA GLY A 109 -9.12 14.33 -0.12
C GLY A 109 -8.17 14.89 -1.16
N ASP A 110 -7.69 16.10 -0.94
CA ASP A 110 -6.58 16.68 -1.68
C ASP A 110 -5.28 16.12 -1.11
N LEU A 111 -4.49 15.48 -1.98
CA LEU A 111 -3.26 14.83 -1.58
C LEU A 111 -2.06 15.41 -2.32
N GLN A 112 -1.04 15.73 -1.56
CA GLN A 112 0.25 16.17 -2.05
C GLN A 112 1.33 15.29 -1.43
N TYR A 113 2.37 14.97 -2.18
CA TYR A 113 3.47 14.19 -1.68
C TYR A 113 4.80 14.56 -2.30
N ALA A 114 5.84 14.30 -1.53
CA ALA A 114 7.22 14.39 -1.96
C ALA A 114 7.98 13.17 -1.46
N SER A 115 8.84 12.60 -2.30
CA SER A 115 9.71 11.47 -1.95
C SER A 115 11.11 11.68 -2.49
N VAL A 116 12.12 11.31 -1.72
CA VAL A 116 13.54 11.33 -2.10
C VAL A 116 14.06 9.89 -2.04
N PRO A 117 13.86 9.11 -3.12
CA PRO A 117 14.45 7.79 -3.22
C PRO A 117 15.97 7.88 -3.39
N PHE A 118 16.68 6.90 -2.82
CA PHE A 118 18.13 6.80 -2.95
C PHE A 118 18.57 5.35 -3.18
N LYS A 119 19.73 5.22 -3.84
CA LYS A 119 20.43 3.94 -4.00
C LYS A 119 21.93 4.17 -3.96
N TYR A 120 22.63 3.39 -3.13
CA TYR A 120 24.09 3.37 -3.04
C TYR A 120 24.57 1.94 -2.83
N GLY A 121 25.01 1.29 -3.91
CA GLY A 121 25.43 -0.10 -3.90
C GLY A 121 24.32 -1.03 -3.44
N LYS A 122 24.54 -1.69 -2.31
CA LYS A 122 23.59 -2.62 -1.68
C LYS A 122 22.54 -1.96 -0.79
N PHE A 123 22.65 -0.65 -0.58
CA PHE A 123 21.77 0.14 0.26
C PHE A 123 20.80 0.97 -0.61
N ASN A 124 19.51 0.90 -0.30
CA ASN A 124 18.48 1.68 -0.96
C ASN A 124 17.40 2.12 0.04
N GLY A 125 16.60 3.09 -0.34
CA GLY A 125 15.51 3.56 0.49
C GLY A 125 14.86 4.81 -0.06
N ALA A 126 14.02 5.43 0.77
CA ALA A 126 13.41 6.72 0.50
C ALA A 126 13.03 7.41 1.80
N GLY A 127 13.08 8.75 1.78
CA GLY A 127 12.36 9.61 2.73
C GLY A 127 11.18 10.25 2.02
N SER A 128 9.97 10.15 2.58
CA SER A 128 8.76 10.63 1.94
C SER A 128 7.91 11.45 2.91
N PHE A 129 7.16 12.40 2.36
CA PHE A 129 6.18 13.20 3.06
C PHE A 129 4.87 13.20 2.28
N TYR A 130 3.76 13.02 2.99
CA TYR A 130 2.40 13.02 2.45
C TYR A 130 1.55 14.00 3.24
N HIS A 131 0.91 14.91 2.53
CA HIS A 131 -0.09 15.83 3.08
C HIS A 131 -1.44 15.53 2.47
N LEU A 132 -2.37 15.08 3.30
CA LEU A 132 -3.74 14.80 2.93
C LEU A 132 -4.66 15.77 3.66
N ASN A 133 -5.46 16.52 2.91
CA ASN A 133 -6.51 17.38 3.45
C ASN A 133 -7.88 16.84 3.04
N ALA A 134 -8.74 16.58 4.01
CA ALA A 134 -10.09 16.09 3.75
C ALA A 134 -11.05 16.40 4.90
N ASP A 135 -12.22 16.96 4.60
CA ASP A 135 -13.27 17.24 5.59
C ASP A 135 -13.67 16.02 6.43
N ASN A 136 -13.52 14.82 5.86
CA ASN A 136 -13.83 13.56 6.54
C ASN A 136 -12.84 13.24 7.68
N ILE A 137 -11.62 13.73 7.63
CA ILE A 137 -10.66 13.60 8.73
C ILE A 137 -11.19 14.36 9.93
N LYS A 138 -11.71 15.56 9.73
CA LYS A 138 -12.28 16.44 10.75
C LYS A 138 -13.64 15.94 11.26
N ALA A 139 -14.52 15.58 10.33
CA ALA A 139 -15.85 15.09 10.66
C ALA A 139 -15.83 13.72 11.31
N GLY A 140 -14.85 12.89 10.92
CA GLY A 140 -14.59 11.52 11.29
C GLY A 140 -15.80 10.62 11.33
N VAL A 141 -15.55 9.34 11.42
CA VAL A 141 -16.61 8.33 11.46
C VAL A 141 -16.84 7.90 12.90
N LYS A 142 -18.06 7.98 13.38
CA LYS A 142 -18.47 7.23 14.55
C LYS A 142 -18.64 5.77 14.14
N TYR A 143 -17.79 4.95 14.66
CA TYR A 143 -17.91 3.51 14.50
C TYR A 143 -18.33 2.89 15.82
N THR A 144 -19.47 2.20 15.84
CA THR A 144 -19.94 1.46 17.00
C THR A 144 -20.06 0.00 16.59
N LYS A 145 -19.30 -0.89 17.20
CA LYS A 145 -19.51 -2.33 17.05
C LYS A 145 -20.89 -2.73 17.61
N THR A 146 -21.44 -3.78 17.03
CA THR A 146 -22.72 -4.37 17.44
C THR A 146 -22.73 -4.88 18.90
N ASP A 147 -21.56 -5.12 19.49
CA ASP A 147 -21.40 -5.49 20.90
C ASP A 147 -21.29 -4.28 21.84
N GLY A 148 -21.35 -3.06 21.32
CA GLY A 148 -21.30 -1.82 22.10
C GLY A 148 -19.94 -1.49 22.73
N THR A 149 -18.92 -2.30 22.52
CA THR A 149 -17.65 -2.19 23.25
C THR A 149 -16.61 -1.28 22.59
N ARG A 150 -16.83 -0.85 21.35
CA ARG A 150 -15.92 0.04 20.62
C ARG A 150 -16.70 1.12 19.88
N ALA A 151 -16.55 2.34 20.30
CA ALA A 151 -16.95 3.51 19.54
C ALA A 151 -15.69 4.24 19.07
N MET A 152 -15.41 4.21 17.79
CA MET A 152 -14.47 5.16 17.22
C MET A 152 -15.18 6.47 16.95
N THR A 153 -14.69 7.54 17.52
CA THR A 153 -15.12 8.89 17.17
C THR A 153 -13.99 9.59 16.41
N SER A 154 -14.36 10.41 15.48
CA SER A 154 -13.46 11.21 14.66
C SER A 154 -12.46 12.07 15.40
N GLY A 155 -12.88 12.61 16.52
CA GLY A 155 -12.00 13.41 17.34
C GLY A 155 -10.79 12.65 17.92
N GLN A 156 -10.71 11.35 17.70
CA GLN A 156 -9.55 10.51 18.07
C GLN A 156 -8.52 10.40 16.97
N TYR A 157 -8.85 10.80 15.74
CA TYR A 157 -7.93 10.70 14.63
C TYR A 157 -7.05 11.94 14.52
N ALA A 158 -7.65 13.10 14.49
CA ALA A 158 -6.97 14.34 14.19
C ALA A 158 -6.66 15.15 15.46
N LYS A 159 -5.42 15.59 15.58
CA LYS A 159 -4.96 16.50 16.60
C LYS A 159 -5.62 17.87 16.44
N GLY A 160 -6.16 18.41 17.53
CA GLY A 160 -6.74 19.74 17.50
C GLY A 160 -7.91 19.92 16.55
N ASN A 161 -8.60 18.86 16.17
CA ASN A 161 -9.75 18.91 15.27
C ASN A 161 -9.40 19.41 13.85
N THR A 162 -8.18 19.12 13.39
CA THR A 162 -7.69 19.43 12.03
C THR A 162 -8.33 18.51 10.98
N ASP A 163 -8.42 18.97 9.76
CA ASP A 163 -8.80 18.21 8.56
C ASP A 163 -7.58 17.72 7.76
N ASP A 164 -6.42 17.79 8.36
CA ASP A 164 -5.14 17.41 7.77
C ASP A 164 -4.59 16.09 8.33
N ALA A 165 -3.87 15.36 7.49
CA ALA A 165 -2.93 14.33 7.90
C ALA A 165 -1.56 14.62 7.27
N ASN A 166 -0.53 14.71 8.11
CA ASN A 166 0.86 14.94 7.72
C ASN A 166 1.70 13.72 8.07
N ILE A 167 1.98 12.87 7.07
CA ILE A 167 2.65 11.61 7.28
C ILE A 167 4.09 11.70 6.78
N TRP A 168 5.04 11.53 7.68
CA TRP A 168 6.45 11.35 7.38
C TRP A 168 6.78 9.86 7.35
N MET A 169 7.52 9.43 6.33
CA MET A 169 7.92 8.04 6.18
C MET A 169 9.39 7.96 5.78
N GLY A 170 10.13 7.08 6.43
CA GLY A 170 11.46 6.68 6.04
C GLY A 170 11.51 5.18 5.82
N LYS A 171 12.04 4.72 4.68
CA LYS A 171 12.28 3.31 4.40
C LYS A 171 13.71 3.07 3.97
N ALA A 172 14.24 1.91 4.31
CA ALA A 172 15.57 1.49 3.91
C ALA A 172 15.62 -0.02 3.69
N GLY A 173 16.49 -0.45 2.79
CA GLY A 173 16.81 -1.83 2.52
C GLY A 173 18.30 -2.02 2.30
N TYR A 174 18.83 -3.16 2.75
CA TYR A 174 20.20 -3.56 2.55
C TYR A 174 20.27 -5.02 2.07
N GLN A 175 20.95 -5.23 0.94
CA GLN A 175 21.20 -6.55 0.39
C GLN A 175 22.56 -7.05 0.87
N PHE A 176 22.59 -8.01 1.81
CA PHE A 176 23.84 -8.56 2.35
C PHE A 176 24.62 -9.33 1.28
N ASP A 177 23.91 -10.24 0.63
CA ASP A 177 24.43 -11.06 -0.45
C ASP A 177 23.34 -11.45 -1.45
N HIS A 178 23.57 -12.44 -2.29
CA HIS A 178 22.61 -12.93 -3.27
C HIS A 178 21.30 -13.46 -2.65
N ASN A 179 21.38 -14.00 -1.43
CA ASN A 179 20.25 -14.66 -0.78
C ASN A 179 19.58 -13.84 0.32
N TRP A 180 20.32 -12.98 1.03
CA TRP A 180 19.84 -12.33 2.23
C TRP A 180 19.64 -10.82 2.04
N GLY A 181 18.48 -10.34 2.41
CA GLY A 181 18.13 -8.93 2.44
C GLY A 181 17.45 -8.55 3.75
N LEU A 182 17.64 -7.32 4.19
CA LEU A 182 16.95 -6.72 5.31
C LEU A 182 16.31 -5.42 4.82
N LYS A 183 15.03 -5.22 5.13
CA LYS A 183 14.33 -3.98 4.81
C LYS A 183 13.41 -3.56 5.94
N GLY A 184 13.05 -2.31 5.95
CA GLY A 184 12.10 -1.80 6.93
C GLY A 184 11.69 -0.38 6.61
N PHE A 185 10.65 0.06 7.32
CA PHE A 185 10.19 1.44 7.29
C PHE A 185 9.70 1.90 8.65
N TYR A 186 9.62 3.19 8.81
CA TYR A 186 8.94 3.88 9.89
C TYR A 186 8.11 5.02 9.30
N ALA A 187 6.90 5.19 9.80
CA ALA A 187 6.01 6.28 9.43
C ALA A 187 5.34 6.88 10.66
N GLU A 188 5.06 8.18 10.59
CA GLU A 188 4.35 8.91 11.65
C GLU A 188 3.47 10.01 11.04
N ASN A 189 2.19 10.02 11.43
CA ASN A 189 1.27 11.12 11.17
C ASN A 189 1.34 12.09 12.33
N THR A 190 1.84 13.31 12.08
CA THR A 190 2.03 14.33 13.12
C THR A 190 0.76 15.04 13.56
N GLU A 191 -0.34 14.86 12.80
CA GLU A 191 -1.65 15.46 13.09
C GLU A 191 -2.59 14.52 13.86
N ALA A 192 -2.15 13.30 14.18
CA ALA A 192 -2.92 12.36 14.99
C ALA A 192 -2.33 12.23 16.39
N ASP A 193 -3.21 12.10 17.41
CA ASP A 193 -2.80 11.94 18.81
C ASP A 193 -2.61 10.46 19.21
N TYR A 194 -3.27 9.53 18.51
CA TYR A 194 -3.28 8.10 18.85
C TYR A 194 -3.02 7.24 17.62
N TYR A 195 -2.31 6.14 17.81
CA TYR A 195 -2.03 5.14 16.74
C TYR A 195 -1.42 5.75 15.46
N GLN A 196 -0.67 6.84 15.66
CA GLN A 196 -0.08 7.65 14.59
C GLN A 196 1.24 7.11 14.06
N LYS A 197 1.75 6.02 14.64
CA LYS A 197 3.06 5.45 14.28
C LYS A 197 2.90 4.08 13.66
N ALA A 198 3.69 3.83 12.62
CA ALA A 198 3.81 2.53 12.00
C ALA A 198 5.26 2.21 11.69
N GLY A 199 5.59 0.93 11.67
CA GLY A 199 6.91 0.48 11.30
C GLY A 199 6.96 -1.01 11.04
N SER A 200 7.94 -1.42 10.26
CA SER A 200 8.18 -2.81 9.93
C SER A 200 9.67 -3.06 9.76
N VAL A 201 10.13 -4.23 10.17
CA VAL A 201 11.44 -4.78 9.83
C VAL A 201 11.23 -6.17 9.27
N GLU A 202 11.81 -6.45 8.11
CA GLU A 202 11.65 -7.71 7.39
C GLU A 202 12.99 -8.25 6.93
N LEU A 203 13.25 -9.52 7.26
CA LEU A 203 14.40 -10.29 6.79
C LEU A 203 13.94 -11.23 5.68
N ASP A 204 14.51 -11.07 4.51
CA ASP A 204 14.23 -11.86 3.31
C ASP A 204 15.33 -12.90 3.08
N TYR A 205 14.94 -14.11 2.69
CA TYR A 205 15.83 -15.15 2.21
C TYR A 205 15.45 -15.60 0.81
N LYS A 206 16.39 -15.48 -0.11
CA LYS A 206 16.22 -15.73 -1.55
C LYS A 206 15.15 -14.81 -2.16
N GLY A 207 14.58 -15.23 -3.28
CA GLY A 207 13.54 -14.58 -4.01
C GLY A 207 13.02 -15.48 -5.11
N SER A 208 11.71 -15.50 -5.27
CA SER A 208 11.07 -16.22 -6.38
C SER A 208 11.28 -15.48 -7.70
N GLN A 209 11.49 -16.23 -8.77
CA GLN A 209 11.67 -15.72 -10.14
C GLN A 209 10.60 -16.33 -11.05
N LEU A 210 9.65 -15.53 -11.49
CA LEU A 210 8.50 -15.98 -12.29
C LEU A 210 8.89 -16.77 -13.55
N ALA A 211 10.02 -16.43 -14.16
CA ALA A 211 10.53 -17.12 -15.33
C ALA A 211 11.10 -18.53 -15.02
N ASN A 212 11.43 -18.81 -13.76
CA ASN A 212 12.18 -19.98 -13.34
C ASN A 212 11.37 -20.83 -12.35
N ALA A 213 10.81 -21.93 -12.84
CA ALA A 213 10.13 -22.92 -12.00
C ALA A 213 11.06 -23.48 -10.92
N GLY A 214 10.50 -23.79 -9.73
CA GLY A 214 11.25 -24.29 -8.58
C GLY A 214 11.89 -23.21 -7.72
N THR A 215 11.89 -21.95 -8.13
CA THR A 215 12.43 -20.85 -7.32
C THR A 215 11.45 -20.46 -6.20
N TYR A 216 12.01 -20.03 -5.08
CA TYR A 216 11.25 -19.61 -3.91
C TYR A 216 11.96 -18.48 -3.16
N GLY A 217 11.17 -17.77 -2.37
CA GLY A 217 11.64 -16.81 -1.38
C GLY A 217 10.80 -16.94 -0.12
N VAL A 218 11.40 -16.68 1.03
CA VAL A 218 10.71 -16.65 2.32
C VAL A 218 11.11 -15.41 3.10
N TRP A 219 10.25 -14.95 3.98
CA TRP A 219 10.53 -13.82 4.86
C TRP A 219 9.97 -14.01 6.25
N VAL A 220 10.56 -13.31 7.18
CA VAL A 220 10.02 -13.06 8.51
C VAL A 220 10.04 -11.56 8.76
N ALA A 221 8.96 -11.04 9.28
CA ALA A 221 8.84 -9.63 9.61
C ALA A 221 8.23 -9.43 11.00
N TYR A 222 8.65 -8.36 11.66
CA TYR A 222 7.90 -7.78 12.77
C TYR A 222 7.28 -6.47 12.33
N ARG A 223 5.99 -6.31 12.56
CA ARG A 223 5.21 -5.17 12.14
C ARG A 223 4.52 -4.53 13.35
N HIS A 224 4.44 -3.21 13.35
CA HIS A 224 3.65 -2.41 14.27
C HIS A 224 2.92 -1.37 13.42
N PHE A 225 1.63 -1.54 13.23
CA PHE A 225 0.82 -0.73 12.33
C PHE A 225 -0.25 0.01 13.10
N GLY A 226 0.05 1.24 13.53
CA GLY A 226 -0.95 2.17 14.03
C GLY A 226 -1.78 2.73 12.88
N ARG A 227 -3.10 2.61 12.98
CA ARG A 227 -4.03 2.94 11.89
C ARG A 227 -3.83 4.32 11.29
N ASN A 228 -3.59 5.32 12.15
CA ASN A 228 -3.53 6.72 11.72
C ASN A 228 -2.20 7.10 11.04
N ALA A 229 -1.26 6.17 10.92
CA ALA A 229 -0.01 6.36 10.18
C ALA A 229 -0.14 6.07 8.68
N PHE A 230 -1.31 5.62 8.21
CA PHE A 230 -1.55 5.24 6.83
C PHE A 230 -2.61 6.11 6.18
N ILE A 231 -2.51 6.27 4.86
CA ILE A 231 -3.59 6.82 4.03
C ILE A 231 -4.60 5.71 3.70
N SER A 232 -4.11 4.50 3.40
CA SER A 232 -4.92 3.30 3.28
C SER A 232 -4.18 2.08 3.82
N SER A 233 -4.91 1.00 4.10
CA SER A 233 -4.33 -0.21 4.69
C SER A 233 -3.30 -0.85 3.77
N PRO A 234 -2.11 -1.21 4.26
CA PRO A 234 -1.24 -2.14 3.55
C PRO A 234 -1.88 -3.55 3.52
N TRP A 235 -1.61 -4.30 2.46
CA TRP A 235 -2.15 -5.65 2.24
C TRP A 235 -1.28 -6.74 2.88
N ASP A 236 -0.91 -6.53 4.13
CA ASP A 236 -0.18 -7.51 4.92
C ASP A 236 -1.14 -8.29 5.85
N VAL A 237 -0.71 -9.39 6.43
CA VAL A 237 -1.54 -10.16 7.36
C VAL A 237 -1.54 -9.56 8.77
N ILE A 238 -0.53 -8.79 9.13
CA ILE A 238 -0.59 -7.83 10.23
C ILE A 238 -0.99 -6.50 9.60
N ASN A 239 -2.19 -6.03 9.87
CA ASN A 239 -2.74 -4.86 9.18
C ASN A 239 -3.70 -4.06 10.06
N ILE A 240 -4.39 -3.08 9.47
CA ILE A 240 -5.38 -2.23 10.16
C ILE A 240 -6.82 -2.54 9.72
N TRP A 241 -7.00 -3.60 8.94
CA TRP A 241 -8.27 -4.06 8.43
C TRP A 241 -8.38 -5.58 8.59
N ASN A 242 -9.18 -6.05 9.54
CA ASN A 242 -9.47 -7.46 9.72
C ASN A 242 -10.97 -7.70 9.90
N ASP A 243 -11.45 -8.82 9.36
CA ASP A 243 -12.83 -9.30 9.49
C ASP A 243 -13.91 -8.30 9.02
N GLY A 244 -13.58 -7.46 8.04
CA GLY A 244 -14.49 -6.43 7.55
C GLY A 244 -14.70 -5.24 8.50
N ASP A 245 -13.97 -5.23 9.61
CA ASP A 245 -14.00 -4.18 10.61
C ASP A 245 -12.69 -3.39 10.64
N TYR A 246 -12.78 -2.07 10.76
CA TYR A 246 -11.63 -1.24 11.07
C TYR A 246 -11.21 -1.45 12.53
N ASN A 247 -9.91 -1.61 12.73
CA ASN A 247 -9.30 -1.63 14.06
C ASN A 247 -8.35 -0.44 14.24
N TYR A 248 -7.83 -0.25 15.43
CA TYR A 248 -6.85 0.82 15.72
C TYR A 248 -5.43 0.48 15.26
N GLY A 249 -5.24 -0.72 14.76
CA GLY A 249 -3.98 -1.24 14.30
C GLY A 249 -3.59 -2.53 15.00
N GLU A 250 -2.55 -3.14 14.49
CA GLU A 250 -2.02 -4.43 14.94
C GLU A 250 -0.51 -4.37 15.07
N LYS A 251 0.04 -5.22 15.90
CA LYS A 251 1.47 -5.51 15.93
C LYS A 251 1.70 -7.01 16.08
N GLY A 252 2.78 -7.51 15.51
CA GLY A 252 3.10 -8.93 15.60
C GLY A 252 4.10 -9.39 14.57
N TRP A 253 4.25 -10.71 14.50
CA TRP A 253 5.12 -11.37 13.56
C TRP A 253 4.36 -11.82 12.32
N GLU A 254 4.98 -11.64 11.17
CA GLU A 254 4.53 -12.18 9.90
C GLU A 254 5.58 -13.14 9.35
N PHE A 255 5.12 -14.30 8.90
CA PHE A 255 5.91 -15.31 8.21
C PHE A 255 5.30 -15.48 6.82
N GLY A 256 6.12 -15.40 5.79
CA GLY A 256 5.61 -15.51 4.44
C GLY A 256 6.56 -16.21 3.49
N GLY A 257 6.03 -16.64 2.36
CA GLY A 257 6.80 -17.25 1.31
C GLY A 257 6.11 -17.22 -0.04
N ASN A 258 6.94 -17.20 -1.06
CA ASN A 258 6.57 -17.31 -2.46
C ASN A 258 7.23 -18.54 -3.06
N PHE A 259 6.50 -19.26 -3.90
CA PHE A 259 7.01 -20.40 -4.67
C PHE A 259 6.52 -20.33 -6.12
N VAL A 260 7.38 -20.64 -7.07
CA VAL A 260 7.06 -20.69 -8.50
C VAL A 260 7.01 -22.16 -8.95
N PRO A 261 5.81 -22.82 -8.90
CA PRO A 261 5.69 -24.22 -9.34
C PRO A 261 5.92 -24.39 -10.84
N PHE A 262 5.47 -23.43 -11.63
CA PHE A 262 5.59 -23.40 -13.08
C PHE A 262 5.98 -21.99 -13.52
N LYS A 263 6.57 -21.87 -14.70
CA LYS A 263 6.85 -20.57 -15.30
C LYS A 263 5.58 -19.69 -15.29
N ASN A 264 5.73 -18.45 -14.91
CA ASN A 264 4.66 -17.46 -14.82
C ASN A 264 3.52 -17.80 -13.83
N THR A 265 3.76 -18.71 -12.88
CA THR A 265 2.80 -19.04 -11.82
C THR A 265 3.49 -18.87 -10.47
N ILE A 266 2.90 -18.08 -9.59
CA ILE A 266 3.43 -17.87 -8.24
C ILE A 266 2.37 -18.17 -7.18
N VAL A 267 2.74 -18.97 -6.21
CA VAL A 267 1.97 -19.24 -5.00
C VAL A 267 2.55 -18.41 -3.87
N THR A 268 1.70 -17.66 -3.18
CA THR A 268 2.06 -16.88 -1.99
C THR A 268 1.30 -17.42 -0.79
N LEU A 269 1.99 -17.63 0.32
CA LEU A 269 1.39 -17.95 1.61
C LEU A 269 1.96 -16.99 2.66
N ARG A 270 1.08 -16.51 3.55
CA ARG A 270 1.44 -15.64 4.68
C ARG A 270 0.69 -16.07 5.93
N TYR A 271 1.33 -15.96 7.07
CA TYR A 271 0.74 -16.15 8.39
C TYR A 271 1.17 -15.03 9.31
N GLY A 272 0.21 -14.42 9.98
CA GLY A 272 0.41 -13.37 10.97
C GLY A 272 0.00 -13.86 12.35
N ASP A 273 0.83 -13.58 13.34
CA ASP A 273 0.63 -13.84 14.76
C ASP A 273 0.89 -12.55 15.54
N GLY A 274 -0.18 -11.96 16.05
CA GLY A 274 -0.11 -10.63 16.62
C GLY A 274 -1.20 -10.32 17.61
N GLU A 275 -1.31 -9.04 17.94
CA GLU A 275 -2.33 -8.49 18.83
C GLU A 275 -2.84 -7.14 18.35
N TYR A 276 -4.09 -6.82 18.67
CA TYR A 276 -4.67 -5.49 18.45
C TYR A 276 -4.05 -4.48 19.40
N LEU A 277 -3.69 -3.29 18.88
CA LEU A 277 -3.03 -2.23 19.65
C LEU A 277 -3.89 -1.64 20.76
N ASP A 278 -5.20 -1.66 20.62
CA ASP A 278 -6.15 -1.06 21.58
C ASP A 278 -6.57 -2.02 22.69
N THR A 279 -6.71 -3.32 22.36
CA THR A 279 -7.24 -4.29 23.31
C THR A 279 -6.23 -5.29 23.81
N GLY A 280 -5.09 -5.43 23.12
CA GLY A 280 -4.11 -6.48 23.39
C GLY A 280 -4.64 -7.89 23.16
N LYS A 281 -5.81 -8.05 22.50
CA LYS A 281 -6.33 -9.35 22.15
C LYS A 281 -5.52 -9.95 21.00
N ASP A 282 -5.23 -11.24 21.11
CA ASP A 282 -4.53 -11.98 20.05
C ASP A 282 -5.31 -11.94 18.74
N VAL A 283 -4.60 -11.87 17.66
CA VAL A 283 -5.11 -11.94 16.28
C VAL A 283 -4.19 -12.83 15.44
N HIS A 284 -4.80 -13.76 14.73
CA HIS A 284 -4.10 -14.68 13.85
C HIS A 284 -4.72 -14.59 12.46
N ASN A 285 -3.89 -14.29 11.46
CA ASN A 285 -4.34 -14.15 10.09
C ASN A 285 -3.57 -15.08 9.17
N MET A 286 -4.26 -15.63 8.20
CA MET A 286 -3.66 -16.44 7.14
C MET A 286 -4.12 -15.93 5.78
N PHE A 287 -3.19 -15.81 4.85
CA PHE A 287 -3.46 -15.42 3.48
C PHE A 287 -2.79 -16.39 2.51
N GLY A 288 -3.53 -16.80 1.48
CA GLY A 288 -3.03 -17.61 0.39
C GLY A 288 -3.50 -17.09 -0.97
N ARG A 289 -2.59 -17.05 -1.94
CA ARG A 289 -2.91 -16.60 -3.30
C ARG A 289 -2.11 -17.36 -4.34
N VAL A 290 -2.74 -17.65 -5.46
CA VAL A 290 -2.08 -18.16 -6.68
C VAL A 290 -2.29 -17.15 -7.79
N ASN A 291 -1.20 -16.67 -8.39
CA ASN A 291 -1.24 -15.78 -9.53
C ASN A 291 -0.72 -16.51 -10.77
N PHE A 292 -1.47 -16.41 -11.85
CA PHE A 292 -1.06 -16.82 -13.19
C PHE A 292 -0.80 -15.54 -14.01
N LEU A 293 0.38 -15.44 -14.64
CA LEU A 293 0.79 -14.27 -15.41
C LEU A 293 0.99 -14.70 -16.87
N PHE A 294 0.43 -13.94 -17.79
CA PHE A 294 0.46 -14.25 -19.24
C PHE A 294 0.66 -12.99 -20.08
#